data_e4ce48be9384a0fa94832e93e68ce161
#
_entry.id   e4ce48be9384a0fa94832e93e68ce161
#
_cell.length_a   1.000
_cell.length_b   1.000
_cell.length_c   1.000
_cell.angle_alpha   90.00
_cell.angle_beta   90.00
_cell.angle_gamma   90.00
#
_symmetry.space_group_name_H-M   'P 1'
#
loop_
_entity.id
_entity.type
_entity.pdbx_description
1 polymer ?
#
loop_
_entity_poly.entity_id
_entity_poly.type
_entity_poly.pdbx_seq_one_letter_code
_entity_poly.pdbx_strand_id
1 'polypeptide(L)'
;MSKKINIISFLIFSLFIVLVVSTQSSLQHWIGQWDLDFWYIYNASLMASGIEQEWYDHPATTFLSLYSFFYKVYSLFDPSFVYKINEIMDSSDINLVLQKLYFVTRIFNSISLIFIIFFTFKICKILSIKDIYRYFFILSFILSLTFADNISILTAEAWSILFFL
;
A
#
# COMPACT_ATOMS: atom_id res chain seq x y z
N MET A 1 16.12 -17.57 25.58
CA MET A 1 16.63 -17.37 24.19
C MET A 1 15.56 -17.41 23.10
N SER A 2 14.48 -18.19 23.20
CA SER A 2 13.51 -18.38 22.10
C SER A 2 12.71 -17.14 21.69
N LYS A 3 12.27 -16.26 22.62
CA LYS A 3 11.42 -15.10 22.32
C LYS A 3 12.10 -13.99 21.48
N LYS A 4 13.41 -13.76 21.67
CA LYS A 4 14.12 -12.71 20.90
C LYS A 4 14.40 -13.16 19.46
N ILE A 5 14.69 -14.43 19.26
CA ILE A 5 14.92 -14.99 17.92
C ILE A 5 13.64 -14.90 17.08
N ASN A 6 12.49 -15.17 17.66
CA ASN A 6 11.20 -15.11 16.98
C ASN A 6 10.83 -13.70 16.49
N ILE A 7 11.15 -12.64 17.26
CA ILE A 7 10.87 -11.26 16.83
C ILE A 7 11.78 -10.84 15.68
N ILE A 8 13.08 -11.16 15.78
CA ILE A 8 14.04 -10.81 14.73
C ILE A 8 13.72 -11.56 13.43
N SER A 9 13.44 -12.86 13.51
CA SER A 9 13.04 -13.64 12.34
C SER A 9 11.75 -13.10 11.70
N PHE A 10 10.79 -12.69 12.52
CA PHE A 10 9.56 -12.06 12.03
C PHE A 10 9.83 -10.74 11.31
N LEU A 11 10.68 -9.87 11.88
CA LEU A 11 11.04 -8.60 11.26
C LEU A 11 11.77 -8.79 9.94
N ILE A 12 12.72 -9.73 9.88
CA ILE A 12 13.45 -10.05 8.64
C ILE A 12 12.49 -10.58 7.57
N PHE A 13 11.60 -11.48 7.95
CA PHE A 13 10.61 -12.05 7.04
C PHE A 13 9.64 -10.99 6.52
N SER A 14 9.11 -10.13 7.41
CA SER A 14 8.22 -9.03 7.02
C SER A 14 8.91 -8.05 6.08
N LEU A 15 10.16 -7.69 6.37
CA LEU A 15 10.96 -6.81 5.52
C LEU A 15 11.20 -7.44 4.14
N PHE A 16 11.56 -8.73 4.10
CA PHE A 16 11.74 -9.44 2.84
C PHE A 16 10.48 -9.41 1.97
N ILE A 17 9.31 -9.67 2.56
CA ILE A 17 8.04 -9.64 1.82
C ILE A 17 7.74 -8.22 1.30
N VAL A 18 7.89 -7.20 2.15
CA VAL A 18 7.69 -5.80 1.73
C VAL A 18 8.61 -5.46 0.56
N LEU A 19 9.88 -5.86 0.62
CA LEU A 19 10.82 -5.63 -0.47
C LEU A 19 10.39 -6.35 -1.76
N VAL A 20 9.96 -7.62 -1.68
CA VAL A 20 9.49 -8.37 -2.86
C VAL A 20 8.26 -7.71 -3.47
N VAL A 21 7.26 -7.37 -2.67
CA VAL A 21 6.03 -6.72 -3.15
C VAL A 21 6.34 -5.34 -3.73
N SER A 22 7.14 -4.53 -3.04
CA SER A 22 7.50 -3.19 -3.50
C SER A 22 8.29 -3.23 -4.81
N THR A 23 9.22 -4.18 -4.96
CA THR A 23 9.99 -4.33 -6.21
C THR A 23 9.11 -4.79 -7.36
N GLN A 24 8.23 -5.75 -7.16
CA GLN A 24 7.28 -6.16 -8.19
C GLN A 24 6.36 -5.02 -8.61
N SER A 25 5.80 -4.28 -7.65
CA SER A 25 4.95 -3.13 -7.93
C SER A 25 5.68 -2.02 -8.67
N SER A 26 6.95 -1.74 -8.33
CA SER A 26 7.72 -0.67 -8.95
C SER A 26 8.09 -0.95 -10.41
N LEU A 27 8.15 -2.22 -10.81
CA LEU A 27 8.46 -2.64 -12.19
C LEU A 27 7.25 -2.49 -13.12
N GLN A 28 6.04 -2.36 -12.59
CA GLN A 28 4.85 -2.22 -13.40
C GLN A 28 4.64 -0.75 -13.79
N HIS A 29 4.49 -0.51 -15.10
CA HIS A 29 4.18 0.82 -15.60
C HIS A 29 2.71 1.15 -15.28
N TRP A 30 2.43 2.42 -14.94
CA TRP A 30 1.08 2.86 -14.56
C TRP A 30 0.04 2.62 -15.66
N ILE A 31 0.41 2.71 -16.96
CA ILE A 31 -0.47 2.44 -18.11
C ILE A 31 -0.89 0.96 -18.20
N GLY A 32 -0.07 0.04 -17.70
CA GLY A 32 -0.38 -1.40 -17.71
C GLY A 32 -1.37 -1.85 -16.65
N GLN A 33 -1.81 -0.95 -15.80
CA GLN A 33 -2.72 -1.23 -14.71
C GLN A 33 -4.11 -0.65 -15.02
N TRP A 34 -5.13 -1.47 -14.79
CA TRP A 34 -6.51 -1.14 -15.09
C TRP A 34 -7.03 0.07 -14.31
N ASP A 35 -8.06 0.70 -14.82
CA ASP A 35 -8.74 1.94 -14.44
C ASP A 35 -8.79 2.29 -12.94
N LEU A 36 -8.85 1.30 -12.05
CA LEU A 36 -9.00 1.51 -10.60
C LEU A 36 -7.83 2.28 -9.99
N ASP A 37 -6.60 1.94 -10.32
CA ASP A 37 -5.41 2.60 -9.74
C ASP A 37 -5.37 4.08 -10.10
N PHE A 38 -5.67 4.39 -11.37
CA PHE A 38 -5.73 5.77 -11.83
C PHE A 38 -6.78 6.56 -11.04
N TRP A 39 -7.98 6.01 -10.85
CA TRP A 39 -9.06 6.66 -10.12
C TRP A 39 -8.71 6.91 -8.65
N TYR A 40 -8.01 5.99 -7.99
CA TYR A 40 -7.54 6.21 -6.62
C TYR A 40 -6.53 7.35 -6.54
N ILE A 41 -5.53 7.39 -7.42
CA ILE A 41 -4.51 8.43 -7.45
C ILE A 41 -5.12 9.78 -7.81
N TYR A 42 -5.99 9.82 -8.82
CA TYR A 42 -6.68 11.02 -9.26
C TYR A 42 -7.51 11.63 -8.11
N ASN A 43 -8.38 10.86 -7.49
CA ASN A 43 -9.23 11.34 -6.40
C ASN A 43 -8.42 11.69 -5.14
N ALA A 44 -7.35 10.98 -4.83
CA ALA A 44 -6.44 11.35 -3.75
C ALA A 44 -5.73 12.68 -4.03
N SER A 45 -5.38 12.95 -5.29
CA SER A 45 -4.77 14.21 -5.72
C SER A 45 -5.77 15.37 -5.68
N LEU A 46 -7.04 15.15 -6.04
CA LEU A 46 -8.13 16.12 -5.85
C LEU A 46 -8.25 16.50 -4.37
N MET A 47 -8.39 15.52 -3.49
CA MET A 47 -8.50 15.73 -2.04
C MET A 47 -7.25 16.42 -1.46
N ALA A 48 -6.06 16.07 -1.95
CA ALA A 48 -4.81 16.71 -1.53
C ALA A 48 -4.75 18.19 -1.95
N SER A 49 -5.44 18.53 -3.05
CA SER A 49 -5.60 19.90 -3.55
C SER A 49 -6.72 20.68 -2.86
N GLY A 50 -7.48 20.06 -1.95
CA GLY A 50 -8.65 20.66 -1.30
C GLY A 50 -9.90 20.68 -2.20
N ILE A 51 -9.94 19.86 -3.24
CA ILE A 51 -11.07 19.68 -4.15
C ILE A 51 -11.81 18.41 -3.73
N GLU A 52 -13.15 18.43 -3.86
CA GLU A 52 -13.95 17.24 -3.58
C GLU A 52 -13.62 16.12 -4.55
N GLN A 53 -13.69 14.88 -4.04
CA GLN A 53 -13.52 13.68 -4.87
C GLN A 53 -14.69 13.59 -5.87
N GLU A 54 -14.43 13.04 -7.04
CA GLU A 54 -15.47 12.83 -8.07
C GLU A 54 -16.12 11.44 -7.99
N TRP A 55 -15.50 10.53 -7.27
CA TRP A 55 -15.94 9.14 -7.17
C TRP A 55 -16.49 8.82 -5.77
N TYR A 56 -17.82 8.74 -5.67
CA TYR A 56 -18.55 8.53 -4.40
C TYR A 56 -19.09 7.11 -4.21
N ASP A 57 -19.15 6.31 -5.27
CA ASP A 57 -19.80 5.01 -5.26
C ASP A 57 -19.01 3.89 -4.55
N HIS A 58 -17.80 4.22 -4.11
CA HIS A 58 -16.91 3.26 -3.47
C HIS A 58 -16.59 3.68 -2.03
N PRO A 59 -16.52 2.73 -1.06
CA PRO A 59 -16.21 3.04 0.34
C PRO A 59 -14.75 3.49 0.54
N ALA A 60 -14.13 4.00 -0.51
CA ALA A 60 -12.72 4.35 -0.55
C ALA A 60 -12.38 5.72 0.05
N THR A 61 -13.37 6.55 0.46
CA THR A 61 -13.13 7.92 0.93
C THR A 61 -12.08 7.99 2.05
N THR A 62 -12.11 7.03 2.98
CA THR A 62 -11.10 6.95 4.06
C THR A 62 -9.70 6.71 3.51
N PHE A 63 -9.56 5.84 2.50
CA PHE A 63 -8.26 5.52 1.89
C PHE A 63 -7.76 6.65 1.03
N LEU A 64 -8.64 7.30 0.29
CA LEU A 64 -8.31 8.49 -0.49
C LEU A 64 -7.78 9.61 0.42
N SER A 65 -8.41 9.80 1.59
CA SER A 65 -7.94 10.73 2.61
C SER A 65 -6.56 10.35 3.14
N LEU A 66 -6.30 9.05 3.37
CA LEU A 66 -4.99 8.56 3.80
C LEU A 66 -3.92 8.77 2.73
N TYR A 67 -4.22 8.49 1.46
CA TYR A 67 -3.29 8.76 0.35
C TYR A 67 -3.02 10.26 0.21
N SER A 68 -4.08 11.09 0.25
CA SER A 68 -3.96 12.54 0.24
C SER A 68 -3.07 13.07 1.37
N PHE A 69 -3.28 12.57 2.59
CA PHE A 69 -2.43 12.90 3.74
C PHE A 69 -0.98 12.43 3.51
N PHE A 70 -0.80 11.21 3.01
CA PHE A 70 0.53 10.67 2.76
C PHE A 70 1.28 11.45 1.68
N TYR A 71 0.62 11.92 0.62
CA TYR A 71 1.23 12.79 -0.39
C TYR A 71 1.75 14.10 0.23
N LYS A 72 0.95 14.73 1.10
CA LYS A 72 1.37 15.94 1.82
C LYS A 72 2.58 15.68 2.71
N VAL A 73 2.59 14.55 3.43
CA VAL A 73 3.73 14.17 4.27
C VAL A 73 4.96 13.87 3.42
N TYR A 74 4.81 13.10 2.33
CA TYR A 74 5.93 12.76 1.46
C TYR A 74 6.56 14.01 0.81
N SER A 75 5.75 15.00 0.43
CA SER A 75 6.23 16.26 -0.15
C SER A 75 7.11 17.09 0.81
N LEU A 76 7.03 16.84 2.13
CA LEU A 76 7.96 17.45 3.09
C LEU A 76 9.38 16.89 2.98
N PHE A 77 9.51 15.65 2.53
CA PHE A 77 10.82 14.98 2.33
C PHE A 77 11.35 15.13 0.91
N ASP A 78 10.44 15.27 -0.06
CA ASP A 78 10.78 15.50 -1.46
C ASP A 78 9.98 16.70 -2.00
N PRO A 79 10.52 17.91 -1.92
CA PRO A 79 9.85 19.12 -2.42
C PRO A 79 9.58 19.11 -3.93
N SER A 80 10.23 18.22 -4.69
CA SER A 80 9.97 18.03 -6.12
C SER A 80 8.79 17.11 -6.41
N PHE A 81 8.16 16.58 -5.36
CA PHE A 81 7.03 15.66 -5.50
C PHE A 81 5.74 16.42 -5.84
N VAL A 82 5.33 16.29 -7.09
CA VAL A 82 4.09 16.88 -7.60
C VAL A 82 2.92 15.96 -7.30
N TYR A 83 1.92 16.45 -6.58
CA TYR A 83 0.75 15.66 -6.17
C TYR A 83 -0.58 16.42 -6.27
N LYS A 84 -0.54 17.75 -6.43
CA LYS A 84 -1.76 18.55 -6.61
C LYS A 84 -2.20 18.50 -8.07
N ILE A 85 -3.50 18.37 -8.28
CA ILE A 85 -4.05 18.17 -9.61
C ILE A 85 -3.66 19.26 -10.62
N ASN A 86 -3.69 20.51 -10.22
CA ASN A 86 -3.29 21.63 -11.10
C ASN A 86 -1.81 21.52 -11.49
N GLU A 87 -0.93 21.23 -10.53
CA GLU A 87 0.51 21.06 -10.78
C GLU A 87 0.79 19.84 -11.66
N ILE A 88 -0.02 18.77 -11.55
CA ILE A 88 0.07 17.59 -12.42
C ILE A 88 -0.29 17.96 -13.87
N MET A 89 -1.40 18.69 -14.04
CA MET A 89 -1.88 19.11 -15.37
C MET A 89 -0.94 20.11 -16.05
N ASP A 90 -0.27 20.96 -15.30
CA ASP A 90 0.69 21.95 -15.80
C ASP A 90 2.10 21.35 -16.02
N SER A 91 2.29 20.08 -15.66
CA SER A 91 3.59 19.41 -15.80
C SER A 91 3.98 19.20 -17.26
N SER A 92 5.22 19.47 -17.60
CA SER A 92 5.78 19.18 -18.92
C SER A 92 5.89 17.68 -19.24
N ASP A 93 5.92 16.83 -18.19
CA ASP A 93 5.97 15.37 -18.29
C ASP A 93 5.00 14.71 -17.32
N ILE A 94 3.73 14.66 -17.71
CA ILE A 94 2.66 14.05 -16.93
C ILE A 94 2.94 12.57 -16.66
N ASN A 95 3.55 11.85 -17.61
CA ASN A 95 3.84 10.42 -17.44
C ASN A 95 4.83 10.18 -16.29
N LEU A 96 5.87 10.98 -16.20
CA LEU A 96 6.85 10.89 -15.10
C LEU A 96 6.22 11.22 -13.75
N VAL A 97 5.37 12.24 -13.70
CA VAL A 97 4.65 12.63 -12.48
C VAL A 97 3.71 11.51 -12.03
N LEU A 98 2.91 10.95 -12.94
CA LEU A 98 2.03 9.83 -12.63
C LEU A 98 2.82 8.60 -12.17
N GLN A 99 3.90 8.25 -12.85
CA GLN A 99 4.76 7.14 -12.44
C GLN A 99 5.28 7.32 -11.00
N LYS A 100 5.66 8.54 -10.63
CA LYS A 100 6.13 8.87 -9.28
C LYS A 100 5.00 8.77 -8.24
N LEU A 101 3.81 9.26 -8.58
CA LEU A 101 2.62 9.13 -7.72
C LEU A 101 2.26 7.66 -7.48
N TYR A 102 2.24 6.85 -8.53
CA TYR A 102 2.04 5.40 -8.41
C TYR A 102 3.07 4.75 -7.50
N PHE A 103 4.34 5.05 -7.72
CA PHE A 103 5.42 4.51 -6.91
C PHE A 103 5.25 4.85 -5.42
N VAL A 104 4.97 6.11 -5.10
CA VAL A 104 4.78 6.58 -3.72
C VAL A 104 3.55 5.92 -3.08
N THR A 105 2.45 5.80 -3.82
CA THR A 105 1.22 5.17 -3.32
C THR A 105 1.43 3.68 -3.05
N ARG A 106 2.18 2.98 -3.90
CA ARG A 106 2.54 1.56 -3.71
C ARG A 106 3.45 1.34 -2.51
N ILE A 107 4.41 2.24 -2.26
CA ILE A 107 5.20 2.20 -1.02
C ILE A 107 4.27 2.30 0.19
N PHE A 108 3.31 3.22 0.16
CA PHE A 108 2.36 3.37 1.26
C PHE A 108 1.50 2.13 1.45
N ASN A 109 1.02 1.51 0.37
CA ASN A 109 0.31 0.23 0.45
C ASN A 109 1.18 -0.90 1.02
N SER A 110 2.47 -0.91 0.71
CA SER A 110 3.40 -1.90 1.28
C SER A 110 3.54 -1.77 2.80
N ILE A 111 3.36 -0.56 3.35
CA ILE A 111 3.32 -0.35 4.81
C ILE A 111 2.11 -1.05 5.42
N SER A 112 0.93 -1.02 4.77
CA SER A 112 -0.26 -1.73 5.25
C SER A 112 -0.01 -3.22 5.40
N LEU A 113 0.74 -3.81 4.47
CA LEU A 113 1.11 -5.22 4.51
C LEU A 113 1.91 -5.58 5.77
N ILE A 114 2.81 -4.70 6.23
CA ILE A 114 3.54 -4.91 7.50
C ILE A 114 2.55 -5.01 8.66
N PHE A 115 1.57 -4.12 8.72
CA PHE A 115 0.56 -4.15 9.78
C PHE A 115 -0.32 -5.40 9.69
N ILE A 116 -0.75 -5.82 8.49
CA ILE A 116 -1.51 -7.04 8.28
C ILE A 116 -0.73 -8.25 8.81
N ILE A 117 0.56 -8.38 8.45
CA ILE A 117 1.43 -9.45 8.93
C ILE A 117 1.54 -9.42 10.46
N PHE A 118 1.74 -8.23 11.03
CA PHE A 118 1.86 -8.06 12.48
C PHE A 118 0.58 -8.48 13.22
N PHE A 119 -0.58 -8.03 12.78
CA PHE A 119 -1.86 -8.39 13.41
C PHE A 119 -2.19 -9.86 13.22
N THR A 120 -1.98 -10.42 12.03
CA THR A 120 -2.15 -11.87 11.78
C THR A 120 -1.25 -12.69 12.71
N PHE A 121 0.00 -12.28 12.90
CA PHE A 121 0.90 -12.95 13.84
C PHE A 121 0.38 -12.88 15.28
N LYS A 122 -0.17 -11.73 15.71
CA LYS A 122 -0.78 -11.56 17.02
C LYS A 122 -1.99 -12.46 17.21
N ILE A 123 -2.88 -12.52 16.23
CA ILE A 123 -4.08 -13.39 16.24
C ILE A 123 -3.65 -14.85 16.36
N CYS A 124 -2.72 -15.31 15.54
CA CYS A 124 -2.20 -16.67 15.61
C CYS A 124 -1.59 -17.00 16.98
N LYS A 125 -0.99 -15.99 17.65
CA LYS A 125 -0.46 -16.16 19.02
C LYS A 125 -1.58 -16.29 20.04
N ILE A 126 -2.64 -15.49 19.94
CA ILE A 126 -3.83 -15.58 20.81
C ILE A 126 -4.48 -16.95 20.68
N LEU A 127 -4.60 -17.46 19.44
CA LEU A 127 -5.14 -18.78 19.14
C LEU A 127 -4.18 -19.93 19.51
N SER A 128 -3.05 -19.64 20.16
CA SER A 128 -2.06 -20.63 20.60
C SER A 128 -1.49 -21.52 19.48
N ILE A 129 -1.47 -21.02 18.26
CA ILE A 129 -0.90 -21.73 17.10
C ILE A 129 0.63 -21.82 17.29
N LYS A 130 1.21 -23.02 17.04
CA LYS A 130 2.66 -23.23 17.14
C LYS A 130 3.41 -22.32 16.16
N ASP A 131 4.59 -21.85 16.53
CA ASP A 131 5.36 -20.84 15.78
C ASP A 131 5.57 -21.21 14.31
N ILE A 132 5.91 -22.47 14.01
CA ILE A 132 6.14 -22.91 12.64
C ILE A 132 4.88 -22.79 11.75
N TYR A 133 3.70 -23.09 12.31
CA TYR A 133 2.45 -22.97 11.58
C TYR A 133 2.01 -21.51 11.42
N ARG A 134 2.42 -20.59 12.33
CA ARG A 134 2.17 -19.15 12.17
C ARG A 134 2.88 -18.61 10.94
N TYR A 135 4.16 -18.94 10.78
CA TYR A 135 4.94 -18.51 9.60
C TYR A 135 4.38 -19.10 8.31
N PHE A 136 4.02 -20.39 8.34
CA PHE A 136 3.43 -21.03 7.19
C PHE A 136 2.07 -20.42 6.81
N PHE A 137 1.22 -20.13 7.80
CA PHE A 137 -0.06 -19.47 7.60
C PHE A 137 0.11 -18.07 7.02
N ILE A 138 0.99 -17.27 7.58
CA ILE A 138 1.28 -15.92 7.08
C ILE A 138 1.83 -15.98 5.66
N LEU A 139 2.76 -16.89 5.39
CA LEU A 139 3.32 -17.07 4.04
C LEU A 139 2.25 -17.47 3.03
N SER A 140 1.41 -18.45 3.37
CA SER A 140 0.30 -18.88 2.51
C SER A 140 -0.71 -17.76 2.27
N PHE A 141 -1.03 -16.98 3.30
CA PHE A 141 -1.91 -15.82 3.21
C PHE A 141 -1.34 -14.76 2.27
N ILE A 142 -0.06 -14.41 2.43
CA ILE A 142 0.59 -13.41 1.59
C ILE A 142 0.75 -13.91 0.15
N LEU A 143 1.14 -15.16 -0.03
CA LEU A 143 1.23 -15.75 -1.37
C LEU A 143 -0.15 -15.79 -2.06
N SER A 144 -1.22 -16.08 -1.33
CA SER A 144 -2.57 -16.05 -1.90
C SER A 144 -3.00 -14.64 -2.33
N LEU A 145 -2.65 -13.63 -1.55
CA LEU A 145 -2.89 -12.23 -1.88
C LEU A 145 -2.01 -11.75 -3.04
N THR A 146 -0.77 -12.24 -3.12
CA THR A 146 0.18 -11.85 -4.17
C THR A 146 -0.18 -12.49 -5.51
N PHE A 147 -0.64 -13.74 -5.50
CA PHE A 147 -1.10 -14.43 -6.70
C PHE A 147 -2.42 -13.89 -7.24
N ALA A 148 -3.21 -13.21 -6.43
CA ALA A 148 -4.49 -12.63 -6.85
C ALA A 148 -4.35 -11.27 -7.56
N ASP A 149 -3.17 -10.89 -8.04
CA ASP A 149 -2.85 -9.59 -8.67
C ASP A 149 -3.19 -8.35 -7.80
N ASN A 150 -3.87 -8.55 -6.67
CA ASN A 150 -4.53 -7.50 -5.89
C ASN A 150 -3.57 -6.67 -5.01
N ILE A 151 -2.32 -7.10 -4.80
CA ILE A 151 -1.35 -6.29 -4.02
C ILE A 151 -0.64 -5.28 -4.91
N SER A 152 -0.53 -5.58 -6.20
CA SER A 152 -0.02 -4.64 -7.19
C SER A 152 -1.03 -3.56 -7.56
N ILE A 153 -2.32 -3.81 -7.33
CA ILE A 153 -3.43 -2.89 -7.56
C ILE A 153 -3.60 -2.04 -6.30
N LEU A 154 -3.75 -0.73 -6.48
CA LEU A 154 -4.00 0.23 -5.39
C LEU A 154 -5.45 0.09 -4.90
N THR A 155 -5.80 -1.07 -4.36
CA THR A 155 -7.17 -1.33 -3.94
C THR A 155 -7.36 -1.01 -2.45
N ALA A 156 -8.56 -0.57 -2.11
CA ALA A 156 -8.96 -0.35 -0.74
C ALA A 156 -9.02 -1.66 0.07
N GLU A 157 -9.03 -2.82 -0.61
CA GLU A 157 -9.16 -4.13 0.02
C GLU A 157 -8.01 -4.45 0.96
N ALA A 158 -6.76 -4.10 0.60
CA ALA A 158 -5.61 -4.32 1.48
C ALA A 158 -5.77 -3.59 2.82
N TRP A 159 -6.29 -2.37 2.79
CA TRP A 159 -6.58 -1.60 3.99
C TRP A 159 -7.85 -2.06 4.70
N SER A 160 -8.88 -2.49 3.95
CA SER A 160 -10.12 -3.03 4.51
C SER A 160 -9.82 -4.27 5.36
N ILE A 161 -8.96 -5.17 4.90
CA ILE A 161 -8.51 -6.33 5.68
C ILE A 161 -7.91 -5.88 7.03
N LEU A 162 -7.15 -4.80 7.05
CA LEU A 162 -6.54 -4.28 8.27
C LEU A 162 -7.57 -3.82 9.31
N PHE A 163 -8.70 -3.26 8.86
CA PHE A 163 -9.77 -2.81 9.77
C PHE A 163 -10.65 -3.95 10.30
N PHE A 164 -10.63 -5.11 9.64
CA PHE A 164 -11.36 -6.29 10.07
C PHE A 164 -10.52 -7.27 10.91
N LEU A 165 -9.21 -7.06 11.01
CA LEU A 165 -8.28 -7.82 11.85
C LEU A 165 -8.10 -7.21 13.25
#